data_9aff74b31187329f7e51b34d5ea634a5
#
_entry.id   9aff74b31187329f7e51b34d5ea634a5
#
_cell.length_a   1.000
_cell.length_b   1.000
_cell.length_c   1.000
_cell.angle_alpha   90.00
_cell.angle_beta   90.00
_cell.angle_gamma   90.00
#
_symmetry.space_group_name_H-M   'P 1'
#
loop_
_entity.id
_entity.type
_entity.pdbx_description
1 polymer ?
#
loop_
_entity_poly.entity_id
_entity_poly.type
_entity_poly.pdbx_seq_one_letter_code
_entity_poly.pdbx_strand_id
1 'polypeptide(L)'
;YKRKEQFPRLYIQEGEKKAEKACKHGIPSIAVSGIQNLGQKGALPEDLVKIITVCGVKEVAFIFDADWNDLSNNIKFNTPVDTRPRCFFSAARNFKEYMRMLKNRGIMVEIFIGHINKNDEGDKGLDDLLADKLAGHEEELAEDLEVACNEKSGMGKYVEVFKITTWNDQKLRELWNLHSHEKFAEQHREVLQELPEFIFGRYAW
;
A
#
# COMPACT_ATOMS: atom_id res chain seq x y z
N TYR A 1 15.07 -6.29 -14.64
CA TYR A 1 15.40 -7.71 -14.72
C TYR A 1 16.18 -8.06 -16.00
N LYS A 2 16.09 -7.27 -17.06
CA LYS A 2 16.86 -7.48 -18.30
C LYS A 2 18.38 -7.49 -18.04
N ARG A 3 18.86 -6.69 -17.09
CA ARG A 3 20.27 -6.62 -16.67
C ARG A 3 20.64 -7.71 -15.64
N LYS A 4 19.68 -8.54 -15.18
CA LYS A 4 19.86 -9.56 -14.14
C LYS A 4 20.42 -9.00 -12.83
N GLU A 5 20.15 -7.74 -12.53
CA GLU A 5 20.50 -7.13 -11.25
C GLU A 5 19.79 -7.89 -10.12
N GLN A 6 20.52 -8.14 -9.05
CA GLN A 6 19.97 -8.82 -7.88
C GLN A 6 19.53 -7.78 -6.86
N PHE A 7 18.32 -7.92 -6.33
CA PHE A 7 17.83 -7.12 -5.22
C PHE A 7 16.88 -7.97 -4.34
N PRO A 8 17.04 -7.92 -3.03
CA PRO A 8 16.27 -8.79 -2.13
C PRO A 8 14.81 -8.36 -2.00
N ARG A 9 14.51 -7.07 -2.21
CA ARG A 9 13.18 -6.49 -2.04
C ARG A 9 12.69 -5.81 -3.31
N LEU A 10 11.42 -6.08 -3.65
CA LEU A 10 10.70 -5.44 -4.75
C LEU A 10 9.54 -4.64 -4.19
N TYR A 11 9.41 -3.40 -4.61
CA TYR A 11 8.28 -2.55 -4.26
C TYR A 11 7.26 -2.52 -5.40
N ILE A 12 5.97 -2.51 -5.04
CA ILE A 12 4.86 -2.32 -5.99
C ILE A 12 4.24 -0.96 -5.68
N GLN A 13 4.05 -0.16 -6.71
CA GLN A 13 3.48 1.20 -6.62
C GLN A 13 2.18 1.28 -7.41
N GLU A 14 1.25 2.11 -6.96
CA GLU A 14 0.10 2.49 -7.77
C GLU A 14 0.51 3.55 -8.80
N GLY A 15 0.60 3.14 -10.07
CA GLY A 15 0.92 4.02 -11.19
C GLY A 15 2.38 4.01 -11.64
N GLU A 16 2.53 4.11 -12.96
CA GLU A 16 3.82 3.96 -13.65
C GLU A 16 4.81 5.06 -13.28
N LYS A 17 4.34 6.30 -13.11
CA LYS A 17 5.17 7.45 -12.75
C LYS A 17 5.87 7.26 -11.40
N LYS A 18 5.14 6.74 -10.41
CA LYS A 18 5.67 6.44 -9.07
C LYS A 18 6.76 5.40 -9.14
N ALA A 19 6.50 4.29 -9.82
CA ALA A 19 7.50 3.22 -9.97
C ALA A 19 8.72 3.69 -10.75
N GLU A 20 8.55 4.48 -11.82
CA GLU A 20 9.67 5.05 -12.57
C GLU A 20 10.52 5.96 -11.69
N LYS A 21 9.87 6.87 -10.94
CA LYS A 21 10.58 7.79 -10.06
C LYS A 21 11.31 7.04 -8.95
N ALA A 22 10.66 6.07 -8.31
CA ALA A 22 11.28 5.20 -7.31
C ALA A 22 12.54 4.50 -7.86
N CYS A 23 12.47 3.91 -9.04
CA CYS A 23 13.61 3.25 -9.68
C CYS A 23 14.76 4.21 -9.96
N LYS A 24 14.49 5.46 -10.33
CA LYS A 24 15.54 6.49 -10.55
C LYS A 24 16.31 6.80 -9.26
N HIS A 25 15.70 6.63 -8.11
CA HIS A 25 16.29 6.85 -6.80
C HIS A 25 16.69 5.55 -6.06
N GLY A 26 16.96 4.48 -6.82
CA GLY A 26 17.52 3.23 -6.29
C GLY A 26 16.50 2.34 -5.56
N ILE A 27 15.20 2.62 -5.64
CA ILE A 27 14.12 1.82 -5.04
C ILE A 27 13.55 0.87 -6.11
N PRO A 28 13.90 -0.43 -6.11
CA PRO A 28 13.46 -1.38 -7.14
C PRO A 28 11.94 -1.50 -7.16
N SER A 29 11.28 -0.95 -8.16
CA SER A 29 9.82 -0.84 -8.19
C SER A 29 9.22 -1.31 -9.50
N ILE A 30 7.98 -1.82 -9.41
CA ILE A 30 7.07 -2.03 -10.53
C ILE A 30 5.76 -1.29 -10.28
N ALA A 31 5.00 -1.05 -11.35
CA ALA A 31 3.72 -0.39 -11.28
C ALA A 31 2.55 -1.33 -11.48
N VAL A 32 1.43 -0.99 -10.82
CA VAL A 32 0.09 -1.47 -11.17
C VAL A 32 -0.79 -0.28 -11.49
N SER A 33 -1.64 -0.38 -12.51
CA SER A 33 -2.57 0.69 -12.88
C SER A 33 -3.81 0.65 -11.98
N GLY A 34 -3.67 1.20 -10.77
CA GLY A 34 -4.69 1.17 -9.71
C GLY A 34 -4.55 -0.03 -8.76
N ILE A 35 -4.85 0.22 -7.49
CA ILE A 35 -4.63 -0.75 -6.39
C ILE A 35 -5.34 -2.09 -6.55
N GLN A 36 -6.43 -2.14 -7.33
CA GLN A 36 -7.22 -3.37 -7.56
C GLN A 36 -6.69 -4.25 -8.69
N ASN A 37 -5.71 -3.77 -9.46
CA ASN A 37 -5.28 -4.40 -10.72
C ASN A 37 -4.01 -5.25 -10.60
N LEU A 38 -3.71 -5.75 -9.42
CA LEU A 38 -2.61 -6.69 -9.24
C LEU A 38 -3.03 -8.09 -9.74
N GLY A 39 -2.84 -8.30 -11.02
CA GLY A 39 -3.20 -9.55 -11.70
C GLY A 39 -4.70 -9.64 -12.07
N GLN A 40 -5.02 -10.47 -13.03
CA GLN A 40 -6.40 -10.72 -13.47
C GLN A 40 -6.90 -12.04 -12.92
N LYS A 41 -8.05 -12.04 -12.24
CA LYS A 41 -8.89 -13.22 -11.91
C LYS A 41 -8.10 -14.49 -11.50
N GLY A 42 -7.21 -14.38 -10.53
CA GLY A 42 -6.50 -15.54 -9.99
C GLY A 42 -5.25 -15.98 -10.78
N ALA A 43 -4.80 -15.21 -11.78
CA ALA A 43 -3.54 -15.47 -12.46
C ALA A 43 -2.44 -14.52 -11.95
N LEU A 44 -1.26 -15.07 -11.69
CA LEU A 44 -0.07 -14.25 -11.45
C LEU A 44 0.46 -13.71 -12.78
N PRO A 45 0.77 -12.41 -12.89
CA PRO A 45 1.48 -11.88 -14.05
C PRO A 45 2.81 -12.59 -14.23
N GLU A 46 3.04 -13.19 -15.39
CA GLU A 46 4.27 -13.93 -15.68
C GLU A 46 5.51 -13.06 -15.56
N ASP A 47 5.42 -11.78 -15.89
CA ASP A 47 6.55 -10.86 -15.76
C ASP A 47 6.91 -10.59 -14.30
N LEU A 48 5.94 -10.53 -13.38
CA LEU A 48 6.20 -10.44 -11.95
C LEU A 48 6.93 -11.69 -11.44
N VAL A 49 6.47 -12.88 -11.87
CA VAL A 49 7.13 -14.15 -11.53
C VAL A 49 8.57 -14.18 -12.04
N LYS A 50 8.80 -13.73 -13.28
CA LYS A 50 10.15 -13.65 -13.87
C LYS A 50 11.05 -12.67 -13.10
N ILE A 51 10.55 -11.49 -12.75
CA ILE A 51 11.32 -10.51 -11.96
C ILE A 51 11.71 -11.12 -10.62
N ILE A 52 10.77 -11.69 -9.89
CA ILE A 52 11.03 -12.31 -8.58
C ILE A 52 12.11 -13.40 -8.70
N THR A 53 11.98 -14.26 -9.70
CA THR A 53 12.91 -15.39 -9.87
C THR A 53 14.29 -14.95 -10.35
N VAL A 54 14.34 -14.11 -11.39
CA VAL A 54 15.61 -13.70 -12.04
C VAL A 54 16.40 -12.74 -11.16
N CYS A 55 15.73 -11.85 -10.44
CA CYS A 55 16.39 -10.86 -9.58
C CYS A 55 16.59 -11.34 -8.14
N GLY A 56 16.23 -12.57 -7.82
CA GLY A 56 16.47 -13.16 -6.49
C GLY A 56 15.64 -12.51 -5.38
N VAL A 57 14.46 -11.97 -5.70
CA VAL A 57 13.59 -11.27 -4.75
C VAL A 57 13.13 -12.22 -3.64
N LYS A 58 13.26 -11.79 -2.40
CA LYS A 58 12.82 -12.50 -1.19
C LYS A 58 11.63 -11.83 -0.52
N GLU A 59 11.46 -10.53 -0.75
CA GLU A 59 10.46 -9.69 -0.10
C GLU A 59 9.74 -8.84 -1.14
N VAL A 60 8.42 -8.78 -1.06
CA VAL A 60 7.59 -7.95 -1.94
C VAL A 60 6.73 -7.04 -1.07
N ALA A 61 6.86 -5.73 -1.27
CA ALA A 61 6.14 -4.71 -0.52
C ALA A 61 5.22 -3.91 -1.45
N PHE A 62 3.91 -3.88 -1.17
CA PHE A 62 2.98 -3.01 -1.86
C PHE A 62 2.82 -1.72 -1.06
N ILE A 63 3.26 -0.60 -1.62
CA ILE A 63 3.20 0.71 -0.99
C ILE A 63 2.01 1.48 -1.54
N PHE A 64 1.07 1.79 -0.66
CA PHE A 64 -0.14 2.55 -0.94
C PHE A 64 0.04 4.04 -0.67
N ASP A 65 -0.80 4.84 -1.31
CA ASP A 65 -0.88 6.27 -1.05
C ASP A 65 -1.42 6.57 0.37
N ALA A 66 -1.15 7.78 0.85
CA ALA A 66 -1.55 8.27 2.17
C ALA A 66 -3.07 8.54 2.31
N ASP A 67 -3.84 8.42 1.22
CA ASP A 67 -5.22 8.92 1.14
C ASP A 67 -6.31 7.90 1.51
N TRP A 68 -5.97 6.80 2.18
CA TRP A 68 -6.92 5.76 2.54
C TRP A 68 -8.06 6.25 3.47
N ASN A 69 -7.83 7.31 4.23
CA ASN A 69 -8.78 7.96 5.14
C ASN A 69 -9.15 9.39 4.70
N ASP A 70 -8.88 9.77 3.45
CA ASP A 70 -9.29 11.04 2.87
C ASP A 70 -10.78 10.97 2.50
N LEU A 71 -11.60 11.74 3.22
CA LEU A 71 -13.06 11.78 3.04
C LEU A 71 -13.52 12.73 1.92
N SER A 72 -12.62 13.49 1.31
CA SER A 72 -12.97 14.48 0.28
C SER A 72 -13.71 13.86 -0.92
N ASN A 73 -13.27 12.68 -1.36
CA ASN A 73 -13.93 11.95 -2.42
C ASN A 73 -15.28 11.36 -2.00
N ASN A 74 -15.43 10.94 -0.75
CA ASN A 74 -16.69 10.46 -0.22
C ASN A 74 -17.74 11.56 -0.22
N ILE A 75 -17.38 12.76 0.22
CA ILE A 75 -18.24 13.95 0.18
C ILE A 75 -18.62 14.28 -1.26
N LYS A 76 -17.64 14.38 -2.16
CA LYS A 76 -17.85 14.75 -3.56
C LYS A 76 -18.76 13.80 -4.32
N PHE A 77 -18.64 12.49 -4.07
CA PHE A 77 -19.34 11.44 -4.83
C PHE A 77 -20.46 10.76 -4.06
N ASN A 78 -20.84 11.26 -2.88
CA ASN A 78 -21.86 10.68 -2.02
C ASN A 78 -21.64 9.18 -1.73
N THR A 79 -20.42 8.79 -1.45
CA THR A 79 -20.08 7.40 -1.16
C THR A 79 -19.90 7.16 0.34
N PRO A 80 -20.20 5.97 0.86
CA PRO A 80 -19.97 5.65 2.28
C PRO A 80 -18.52 5.89 2.69
N VAL A 81 -18.30 6.38 3.91
CA VAL A 81 -16.97 6.74 4.43
C VAL A 81 -15.99 5.58 4.49
N ASP A 82 -16.47 4.34 4.59
CA ASP A 82 -15.64 3.14 4.56
C ASP A 82 -15.29 2.65 3.13
N THR A 83 -15.72 3.36 2.09
CA THR A 83 -15.48 2.94 0.69
C THR A 83 -13.99 2.87 0.38
N ARG A 84 -13.24 3.92 0.69
CA ARG A 84 -11.80 3.96 0.43
C ARG A 84 -11.04 2.94 1.29
N PRO A 85 -11.20 2.88 2.62
CA PRO A 85 -10.61 1.83 3.46
C PRO A 85 -10.91 0.41 2.96
N ARG A 86 -12.13 0.13 2.50
CA ARG A 86 -12.49 -1.18 1.92
C ARG A 86 -11.75 -1.48 0.61
N CYS A 87 -11.51 -0.46 -0.21
CA CYS A 87 -10.71 -0.62 -1.43
C CYS A 87 -9.28 -1.04 -1.10
N PHE A 88 -8.66 -0.39 -0.13
CA PHE A 88 -7.30 -0.72 0.33
C PHE A 88 -7.24 -2.13 0.93
N PHE A 89 -8.16 -2.47 1.81
CA PHE A 89 -8.26 -3.83 2.35
C PHE A 89 -8.40 -4.88 1.25
N SER A 90 -9.29 -4.64 0.27
CA SER A 90 -9.50 -5.58 -0.83
C SER A 90 -8.25 -5.73 -1.69
N ALA A 91 -7.55 -4.64 -1.97
CA ALA A 91 -6.29 -4.65 -2.72
C ALA A 91 -5.21 -5.44 -1.98
N ALA A 92 -5.03 -5.18 -0.68
CA ALA A 92 -4.06 -5.89 0.15
C ALA A 92 -4.37 -7.39 0.27
N ARG A 93 -5.65 -7.74 0.42
CA ARG A 93 -6.10 -9.14 0.46
C ARG A 93 -5.80 -9.83 -0.87
N ASN A 94 -6.15 -9.21 -1.99
CA ASN A 94 -5.87 -9.75 -3.33
C ASN A 94 -4.36 -9.90 -3.54
N PHE A 95 -3.57 -8.90 -3.21
CA PHE A 95 -2.12 -8.95 -3.26
C PHE A 95 -1.56 -10.13 -2.48
N LYS A 96 -2.01 -10.31 -1.25
CA LYS A 96 -1.59 -11.44 -0.41
C LYS A 96 -1.94 -12.78 -1.04
N GLU A 97 -3.14 -12.95 -1.59
CA GLU A 97 -3.54 -14.18 -2.28
C GLU A 97 -2.68 -14.43 -3.52
N TYR A 98 -2.39 -13.42 -4.33
CA TYR A 98 -1.51 -13.56 -5.50
C TYR A 98 -0.10 -13.98 -5.10
N MET A 99 0.46 -13.37 -4.05
CA MET A 99 1.79 -13.75 -3.56
C MET A 99 1.80 -15.16 -2.99
N ARG A 100 0.73 -15.61 -2.33
CA ARG A 100 0.60 -17.01 -1.86
C ARG A 100 0.59 -18.01 -3.01
N MET A 101 0.08 -17.66 -4.19
CA MET A 101 0.12 -18.53 -5.36
C MET A 101 1.54 -18.83 -5.84
N LEU A 102 2.52 -17.95 -5.56
CA LEU A 102 3.93 -18.21 -5.84
C LEU A 102 4.45 -19.43 -5.10
N LYS A 103 3.94 -19.71 -3.90
CA LYS A 103 4.29 -20.89 -3.13
C LYS A 103 3.99 -22.19 -3.89
N ASN A 104 2.91 -22.22 -4.67
CA ASN A 104 2.55 -23.38 -5.49
C ASN A 104 3.53 -23.62 -6.65
N ARG A 105 4.35 -22.61 -6.97
CA ARG A 105 5.45 -22.68 -7.94
C ARG A 105 6.82 -22.89 -7.27
N GLY A 106 6.84 -23.18 -5.98
CA GLY A 106 8.09 -23.37 -5.21
C GLY A 106 8.83 -22.06 -4.90
N ILE A 107 8.20 -20.90 -5.10
CA ILE A 107 8.79 -19.58 -4.84
C ILE A 107 8.26 -19.06 -3.51
N MET A 108 9.17 -18.78 -2.56
CA MET A 108 8.84 -18.26 -1.23
C MET A 108 9.25 -16.80 -1.15
N VAL A 109 8.29 -15.92 -0.87
CA VAL A 109 8.51 -14.50 -0.63
C VAL A 109 7.81 -14.05 0.65
N GLU A 110 8.41 -13.12 1.36
CA GLU A 110 7.78 -12.41 2.45
C GLU A 110 6.93 -11.27 1.87
N ILE A 111 5.79 -11.00 2.48
CA ILE A 111 4.79 -10.08 1.95
C ILE A 111 4.62 -8.92 2.91
N PHE A 112 4.75 -7.70 2.37
CA PHE A 112 4.61 -6.46 3.10
C PHE A 112 3.54 -5.56 2.46
N ILE A 113 2.88 -4.78 3.29
CA ILE A 113 2.02 -3.66 2.91
C ILE A 113 2.55 -2.42 3.58
N GLY A 114 2.60 -1.32 2.85
CA GLY A 114 2.98 -0.03 3.40
C GLY A 114 2.06 1.09 2.97
N HIS A 115 2.13 2.19 3.70
CA HIS A 115 1.48 3.46 3.38
C HIS A 115 2.51 4.56 3.44
N ILE A 116 2.36 5.55 2.58
CA ILE A 116 3.03 6.85 2.77
C ILE A 116 2.37 7.52 3.98
N ASN A 117 3.17 8.06 4.88
CA ASN A 117 2.69 8.82 6.02
C ASN A 117 2.11 10.16 5.55
N LYS A 118 0.98 10.56 6.12
CA LYS A 118 0.47 11.91 5.88
C LYS A 118 1.45 12.95 6.39
N ASN A 119 1.64 14.00 5.63
CA ASN A 119 2.43 15.17 6.00
C ASN A 119 1.63 16.47 5.81
N ASP A 120 2.15 17.56 6.31
CA ASP A 120 1.50 18.86 6.28
C ASP A 120 1.48 19.47 4.86
N GLU A 121 2.37 19.01 3.98
CA GLU A 121 2.48 19.43 2.58
C GLU A 121 1.38 18.80 1.72
N GLY A 122 0.74 17.74 2.20
CA GLY A 122 -0.35 17.04 1.51
C GLY A 122 0.11 16.02 0.47
N ASP A 123 1.37 15.58 0.55
CA ASP A 123 1.90 14.51 -0.29
C ASP A 123 1.08 13.24 -0.10
N LYS A 124 0.69 12.62 -1.21
CA LYS A 124 -0.15 11.41 -1.20
C LYS A 124 0.63 10.16 -1.57
N GLY A 125 1.51 10.29 -2.51
CA GLY A 125 2.26 9.20 -3.09
C GLY A 125 3.77 9.36 -2.95
N LEU A 126 4.49 8.33 -3.31
CA LEU A 126 5.94 8.32 -3.28
C LEU A 126 6.54 9.35 -4.24
N ASP A 127 5.90 9.60 -5.37
CA ASP A 127 6.33 10.59 -6.35
C ASP A 127 6.18 12.03 -5.86
N ASP A 128 5.11 12.34 -5.12
CA ASP A 128 4.92 13.64 -4.49
C ASP A 128 6.02 13.85 -3.43
N LEU A 129 6.18 12.88 -2.53
CA LEU A 129 7.17 12.91 -1.46
C LEU A 129 8.60 13.14 -1.99
N LEU A 130 8.97 12.47 -3.10
CA LEU A 130 10.27 12.65 -3.75
C LEU A 130 10.38 13.96 -4.54
N ALA A 131 9.26 14.58 -4.93
CA ALA A 131 9.27 15.87 -5.63
C ALA A 131 9.38 17.06 -4.69
N ASP A 132 8.76 16.96 -3.52
CA ASP A 132 8.56 18.06 -2.58
C ASP A 132 9.41 17.89 -1.32
N LYS A 133 8.96 17.06 -0.39
CA LYS A 133 9.58 16.89 0.94
C LYS A 133 11.02 16.42 0.91
N LEU A 134 11.34 15.53 -0.01
CA LEU A 134 12.65 14.89 -0.15
C LEU A 134 13.44 15.41 -1.36
N ALA A 135 13.04 16.52 -1.98
CA ALA A 135 13.78 17.09 -3.09
C ALA A 135 15.22 17.44 -2.65
N GLY A 136 16.21 16.79 -3.26
CA GLY A 136 17.63 16.90 -2.91
C GLY A 136 18.09 16.00 -1.75
N HIS A 137 17.20 15.16 -1.23
CA HIS A 137 17.46 14.17 -0.15
C HIS A 137 16.72 12.85 -0.45
N GLU A 138 16.64 12.49 -1.72
CA GLU A 138 15.80 11.38 -2.20
C GLU A 138 16.28 10.02 -1.69
N GLU A 139 17.57 9.90 -1.34
CA GLU A 139 18.15 8.70 -0.72
C GLU A 139 17.54 8.38 0.65
N GLU A 140 17.07 9.40 1.39
CA GLU A 140 16.43 9.20 2.69
C GLU A 140 15.20 8.29 2.61
N LEU A 141 14.47 8.30 1.47
CA LEU A 141 13.31 7.44 1.31
C LEU A 141 13.69 5.97 1.16
N ALA A 142 14.77 5.67 0.45
CA ALA A 142 15.26 4.30 0.32
C ALA A 142 15.70 3.75 1.68
N GLU A 143 16.40 4.57 2.46
CA GLU A 143 16.83 4.23 3.83
C GLU A 143 15.62 4.04 4.75
N ASP A 144 14.63 4.92 4.70
CA ASP A 144 13.42 4.85 5.51
C ASP A 144 12.59 3.59 5.19
N LEU A 145 12.46 3.22 3.91
CA LEU A 145 11.81 1.98 3.49
C LEU A 145 12.55 0.74 4.03
N GLU A 146 13.89 0.75 4.02
CA GLU A 146 14.70 -0.33 4.59
C GLU A 146 14.46 -0.45 6.10
N VAL A 147 14.51 0.66 6.82
CA VAL A 147 14.25 0.69 8.28
C VAL A 147 12.84 0.17 8.56
N ALA A 148 11.82 0.71 7.89
CA ALA A 148 10.42 0.32 8.09
C ALA A 148 10.16 -1.17 7.83
N CYS A 149 10.81 -1.75 6.80
CA CYS A 149 10.68 -3.18 6.51
C CYS A 149 11.43 -4.08 7.51
N ASN A 150 12.53 -3.61 8.08
CA ASN A 150 13.37 -4.40 8.97
C ASN A 150 12.95 -4.29 10.44
N GLU A 151 12.32 -3.21 10.84
CA GLU A 151 11.87 -3.00 12.21
C GLU A 151 10.60 -3.79 12.56
N LYS A 152 10.51 -4.20 13.82
CA LYS A 152 9.31 -4.92 14.31
C LYS A 152 8.05 -4.03 14.35
N SER A 153 8.23 -2.74 14.49
CA SER A 153 7.13 -1.75 14.53
C SER A 153 6.57 -1.43 13.15
N GLY A 154 7.36 -1.60 12.10
CA GLY A 154 7.00 -1.20 10.74
C GLY A 154 6.95 0.32 10.52
N MET A 155 7.41 1.12 11.49
CA MET A 155 7.33 2.58 11.46
C MET A 155 8.62 3.18 10.91
N GLY A 156 8.52 3.84 9.76
CA GLY A 156 9.53 4.77 9.25
C GLY A 156 9.10 6.22 9.44
N LYS A 157 9.96 7.14 9.06
CA LYS A 157 9.70 8.59 9.12
C LYS A 157 8.68 9.01 8.06
N TYR A 158 8.81 8.47 6.85
CA TYR A 158 7.98 8.81 5.69
C TYR A 158 7.01 7.70 5.30
N VAL A 159 7.27 6.47 5.70
CA VAL A 159 6.46 5.30 5.38
C VAL A 159 6.21 4.44 6.60
N GLU A 160 5.06 3.81 6.62
CA GLU A 160 4.68 2.78 7.57
C GLU A 160 4.55 1.46 6.81
N VAL A 161 5.30 0.42 7.20
CA VAL A 161 5.33 -0.86 6.49
C VAL A 161 5.08 -2.01 7.45
N PHE A 162 4.21 -2.94 7.08
CA PHE A 162 3.83 -4.10 7.88
C PHE A 162 4.09 -5.41 7.14
N LYS A 163 4.75 -6.34 7.79
CA LYS A 163 4.90 -7.72 7.30
C LYS A 163 3.59 -8.47 7.51
N ILE A 164 2.89 -8.78 6.44
CA ILE A 164 1.55 -9.38 6.47
C ILE A 164 1.52 -10.87 6.10
N THR A 165 2.66 -11.50 5.87
CA THR A 165 2.77 -12.89 5.40
C THR A 165 1.90 -13.85 6.21
N THR A 166 1.86 -13.70 7.54
CA THR A 166 1.11 -14.58 8.45
C THR A 166 -0.22 -14.01 8.94
N TRP A 167 -0.57 -12.78 8.56
CA TRP A 167 -1.79 -12.15 9.03
C TRP A 167 -3.03 -12.83 8.44
N ASN A 168 -4.09 -12.90 9.24
CA ASN A 168 -5.43 -13.25 8.76
C ASN A 168 -6.19 -12.00 8.29
N ASP A 169 -7.37 -12.19 7.72
CA ASP A 169 -8.19 -11.10 7.20
C ASP A 169 -8.67 -10.14 8.30
N GLN A 170 -8.87 -10.62 9.53
CA GLN A 170 -9.27 -9.78 10.65
C GLN A 170 -8.16 -8.79 10.99
N LYS A 171 -6.94 -9.28 11.20
CA LYS A 171 -5.79 -8.43 11.47
C LYS A 171 -5.48 -7.47 10.32
N LEU A 172 -5.65 -7.93 9.07
CA LEU A 172 -5.47 -7.07 7.91
C LEU A 172 -6.49 -5.92 7.85
N ARG A 173 -7.74 -6.15 8.30
CA ARG A 173 -8.77 -5.10 8.39
C ARG A 173 -8.41 -4.00 9.38
N GLU A 174 -7.69 -4.34 10.45
CA GLU A 174 -7.29 -3.39 11.50
C GLU A 174 -6.42 -2.26 10.98
N LEU A 175 -5.62 -2.49 9.90
CA LEU A 175 -4.83 -1.44 9.26
C LEU A 175 -5.66 -0.24 8.79
N TRP A 176 -6.91 -0.48 8.40
CA TRP A 176 -7.82 0.55 7.87
C TRP A 176 -9.06 0.74 8.75
N ASN A 177 -8.94 0.42 10.05
CA ASN A 177 -10.03 0.59 11.02
C ASN A 177 -11.35 -0.11 10.65
N LEU A 178 -11.28 -1.20 9.87
CA LEU A 178 -12.45 -1.97 9.41
C LEU A 178 -12.84 -3.11 10.35
N HIS A 179 -12.35 -3.11 11.58
CA HIS A 179 -12.63 -4.15 12.57
C HIS A 179 -13.97 -4.00 13.26
N SER A 180 -14.51 -2.77 13.39
CA SER A 180 -15.88 -2.51 13.78
C SER A 180 -16.34 -1.13 13.28
N HIS A 181 -17.66 -1.00 13.08
CA HIS A 181 -18.25 0.30 12.74
C HIS A 181 -18.08 1.30 13.88
N GLU A 182 -18.25 0.84 15.14
CA GLU A 182 -18.13 1.68 16.34
C GLU A 182 -16.75 2.32 16.45
N LYS A 183 -15.68 1.54 16.32
CA LYS A 183 -14.32 2.07 16.38
C LYS A 183 -14.02 3.03 15.23
N PHE A 184 -14.50 2.73 14.03
CA PHE A 184 -14.35 3.66 12.90
C PHE A 184 -15.06 4.98 13.16
N ALA A 185 -16.32 4.92 13.62
CA ALA A 185 -17.13 6.09 13.96
C ALA A 185 -16.51 6.90 15.12
N GLU A 186 -15.96 6.23 16.13
CA GLU A 186 -15.29 6.90 17.24
C GLU A 186 -14.06 7.68 16.82
N GLN A 187 -13.19 7.07 15.98
CA GLN A 187 -11.97 7.72 15.48
C GLN A 187 -12.24 8.90 14.54
N HIS A 188 -13.41 8.91 13.89
CA HIS A 188 -13.78 9.96 12.93
C HIS A 188 -14.96 10.79 13.42
N ARG A 189 -15.27 10.76 14.72
CA ARG A 189 -16.46 11.36 15.32
C ARG A 189 -16.65 12.81 14.93
N GLU A 190 -15.62 13.64 15.08
CA GLU A 190 -15.69 15.07 14.78
C GLU A 190 -16.04 15.32 13.31
N VAL A 191 -15.34 14.66 12.40
CA VAL A 191 -15.56 14.79 10.96
C VAL A 191 -16.92 14.22 10.55
N LEU A 192 -17.32 13.08 11.14
CA LEU A 192 -18.60 12.44 10.83
C LEU A 192 -19.81 13.27 11.27
N GLN A 193 -19.70 14.06 12.34
CA GLN A 193 -20.78 14.95 12.79
C GLN A 193 -21.08 16.09 11.81
N GLU A 194 -20.12 16.46 10.98
CA GLU A 194 -20.26 17.54 9.98
C GLU A 194 -20.77 17.02 8.62
N LEU A 195 -20.86 15.70 8.45
CA LEU A 195 -21.25 15.10 7.18
C LEU A 195 -22.77 14.92 7.09
N PRO A 196 -23.35 15.06 5.88
CA PRO A 196 -24.75 14.73 5.64
C PRO A 196 -25.09 13.29 5.98
N GLU A 197 -26.30 13.05 6.53
CA GLU A 197 -26.76 11.72 6.99
C GLU A 197 -26.59 10.59 5.96
N PHE A 198 -26.74 10.87 4.67
CA PHE A 198 -26.60 9.84 3.63
C PHE A 198 -25.18 9.26 3.53
N ILE A 199 -24.13 10.00 3.96
CA ILE A 199 -22.76 9.51 3.99
C ILE A 199 -22.57 8.52 5.15
N PHE A 200 -23.36 8.65 6.18
CA PHE A 200 -23.40 7.72 7.30
C PHE A 200 -24.02 6.36 6.97
N GLY A 201 -24.81 6.24 5.99
CA GLY A 201 -25.64 5.13 5.52
C GLY A 201 -25.50 3.74 6.15
N ARG A 202 -24.30 3.33 6.51
CA ARG A 202 -24.00 2.07 7.21
C ARG A 202 -23.57 2.25 8.66
N TYR A 203 -23.39 3.47 9.11
CA TYR A 203 -22.96 3.82 10.46
C TYR A 203 -24.06 4.56 11.23
N ALA A 204 -25.17 4.89 10.55
CA ALA A 204 -26.40 5.33 11.17
C ALA A 204 -27.17 4.07 11.62
N TRP A 205 -27.34 3.91 12.87
CA TRP A 205 -28.09 2.85 13.55
C TRP A 205 -29.12 3.45 14.50
#